data_c524bee357c1086d8e899b9e2e279ee2
#
_entry.id   c524bee357c1086d8e899b9e2e279ee2
#
_cell.length_a   1.000
_cell.length_b   1.000
_cell.length_c   1.000
_cell.angle_alpha   90.00
_cell.angle_beta   90.00
_cell.angle_gamma   90.00
#
_symmetry.space_group_name_H-M   'P 1'
#
loop_
_entity.id
_entity.type
_entity.pdbx_description
1 polymer ?
#
loop_
_entity_poly.entity_id
_entity_poly.type
_entity_poly.pdbx_seq_one_letter_code
_entity_poly.pdbx_strand_id
1 'polypeptide(L)'
;MSSNAVALTINNLSKEIKKIKGIKDRQKGKYLSDLDRLNEQYKDLELPDYFTTQYNQLNKKGNELLRDIRGGKHADNVANDIPIYIRYLKASLMDFEGKTNNLKYYLLSFYLTAALFMAFTPQFYGYILPLIFLVPIFLGVRGCKKRSINGFYMSMSVIPVAIMTAATWIRYGIQAMGDFDTYVKAIVDSGLSQSMSEKLIYVGFVGGILLLVVA
;
A
#
# COMPACT_ATOMS: atom_id res chain seq x y z
N MET A 1 -10.79 17.58 24.51
CA MET A 1 -9.49 17.25 25.16
C MET A 1 -8.37 17.87 24.32
N SER A 2 -7.37 18.50 24.93
CA SER A 2 -6.39 19.29 24.19
C SER A 2 -5.57 18.42 23.22
N SER A 3 -5.74 18.66 21.92
CA SER A 3 -4.94 18.11 20.82
C SER A 3 -3.44 18.49 20.89
N ASN A 4 -2.99 19.17 21.94
CA ASN A 4 -1.64 19.73 22.05
C ASN A 4 -0.56 18.79 22.59
N ALA A 5 -0.91 17.61 23.13
CA ALA A 5 0.11 16.75 23.76
C ALA A 5 1.15 16.23 22.78
N VAL A 6 0.73 15.81 21.57
CA VAL A 6 1.66 15.35 20.52
C VAL A 6 2.46 16.53 19.97
N ALA A 7 1.84 17.70 19.78
CA ALA A 7 2.53 18.91 19.33
C ALA A 7 3.62 19.34 20.33
N LEU A 8 3.36 19.30 21.63
CA LEU A 8 4.36 19.54 22.67
C LEU A 8 5.51 18.52 22.62
N THR A 9 5.20 17.26 22.43
CA THR A 9 6.20 16.19 22.29
C THR A 9 7.08 16.42 21.05
N ILE A 10 6.50 16.79 19.91
CA ILE A 10 7.21 17.13 18.68
C ILE A 10 8.16 18.31 18.91
N ASN A 11 7.68 19.38 19.56
CA ASN A 11 8.50 20.55 19.86
C ASN A 11 9.70 20.20 20.77
N ASN A 12 9.47 19.38 21.80
CA ASN A 12 10.53 18.89 22.66
C ASN A 12 11.55 18.01 21.91
N LEU A 13 11.08 17.13 21.01
CA LEU A 13 11.94 16.33 20.14
C LEU A 13 12.81 17.22 19.24
N SER A 14 12.24 18.24 18.60
CA SER A 14 13.00 19.18 17.78
C SER A 14 14.12 19.85 18.56
N LYS A 15 13.85 20.26 19.82
CA LYS A 15 14.86 20.87 20.69
C LYS A 15 15.99 19.90 21.04
N GLU A 16 15.68 18.66 21.37
CA GLU A 16 16.69 17.66 21.74
C GLU A 16 17.50 17.18 20.51
N ILE A 17 16.85 16.97 19.36
CA ILE A 17 17.53 16.58 18.12
C ILE A 17 18.56 17.63 17.69
N LYS A 18 18.30 18.93 17.91
CA LYS A 18 19.30 20.01 17.66
C LYS A 18 20.60 19.80 18.42
N LYS A 19 20.53 19.20 19.61
CA LYS A 19 21.70 18.99 20.51
C LYS A 19 22.48 17.71 20.20
N ILE A 20 21.89 16.73 19.48
CA ILE A 20 22.53 15.43 19.22
C ILE A 20 23.80 15.66 18.37
N LYS A 21 24.94 15.13 18.84
CA LYS A 21 26.19 15.02 18.08
C LYS A 21 26.24 13.65 17.39
N GLY A 22 26.72 13.60 16.12
CA GLY A 22 26.87 12.32 15.39
C GLY A 22 25.85 12.08 14.27
N ILE A 23 24.77 12.88 14.18
CA ILE A 23 23.87 12.87 13.02
C ILE A 23 24.39 13.87 11.99
N LYS A 24 24.46 13.47 10.70
CA LYS A 24 24.87 14.35 9.60
C LYS A 24 23.95 15.58 9.51
N ASP A 25 24.52 16.78 9.38
CA ASP A 25 23.76 18.04 9.39
C ASP A 25 22.64 18.08 8.37
N ARG A 26 22.84 17.52 7.17
CA ARG A 26 21.80 17.41 6.14
C ARG A 26 20.60 16.56 6.59
N GLN A 27 20.85 15.45 7.29
CA GLN A 27 19.79 14.58 7.83
C GLN A 27 19.05 15.26 8.98
N LYS A 28 19.82 15.91 9.87
CA LYS A 28 19.29 16.67 10.99
C LYS A 28 18.38 17.80 10.52
N GLY A 29 18.82 18.57 9.51
CA GLY A 29 18.01 19.62 8.90
C GLY A 29 16.69 19.10 8.33
N LYS A 30 16.71 17.94 7.66
CA LYS A 30 15.49 17.29 7.14
C LYS A 30 14.55 16.87 8.27
N TYR A 31 15.06 16.28 9.35
CA TYR A 31 14.23 15.86 10.48
C TYR A 31 13.57 17.06 11.17
N LEU A 32 14.32 18.13 11.37
CA LEU A 32 13.80 19.35 11.98
C LEU A 32 12.72 20.01 11.11
N SER A 33 12.95 20.14 9.81
CA SER A 33 11.96 20.68 8.87
C SER A 33 10.68 19.85 8.85
N ASP A 34 10.79 18.50 8.85
CA ASP A 34 9.63 17.60 8.91
C ASP A 34 8.87 17.76 10.23
N LEU A 35 9.57 17.83 11.36
CA LEU A 35 8.98 17.99 12.69
C LEU A 35 8.31 19.36 12.87
N ASP A 36 8.91 20.44 12.38
CA ASP A 36 8.33 21.79 12.48
C ASP A 36 7.01 21.85 11.69
N ARG A 37 6.98 21.33 10.46
CA ARG A 37 5.74 21.23 9.67
C ARG A 37 4.66 20.39 10.37
N LEU A 38 5.05 19.24 10.91
CA LEU A 38 4.12 18.37 11.63
C LEU A 38 3.60 19.02 12.92
N ASN A 39 4.46 19.77 13.64
CA ASN A 39 4.05 20.47 14.84
C ASN A 39 2.91 21.47 14.57
N GLU A 40 2.99 22.25 13.50
CA GLU A 40 1.92 23.16 13.09
C GLU A 40 0.63 22.40 12.78
N GLN A 41 0.73 21.32 11.97
CA GLN A 41 -0.46 20.52 11.62
C GLN A 41 -1.11 19.83 12.83
N TYR A 42 -0.33 19.41 13.83
CA TYR A 42 -0.86 18.81 15.06
C TYR A 42 -1.43 19.83 16.06
N LYS A 43 -1.03 21.11 15.99
CA LYS A 43 -1.62 22.19 16.80
C LYS A 43 -3.07 22.49 16.39
N ASP A 44 -3.33 22.48 15.09
CA ASP A 44 -4.62 22.82 14.51
C ASP A 44 -5.54 21.59 14.31
N LEU A 45 -5.10 20.43 14.82
CA LEU A 45 -5.81 19.17 14.62
C LEU A 45 -7.04 19.07 15.51
N GLU A 46 -8.21 18.96 14.91
CA GLU A 46 -9.43 18.52 15.57
C GLU A 46 -9.47 16.99 15.62
N LEU A 47 -9.18 16.42 16.80
CA LEU A 47 -9.10 14.97 16.97
C LEU A 47 -10.48 14.38 17.21
N PRO A 48 -11.00 13.49 16.33
CA PRO A 48 -12.21 12.73 16.60
C PRO A 48 -12.03 11.78 17.80
N ASP A 49 -13.04 11.66 18.64
CA ASP A 49 -12.99 10.91 19.91
C ASP A 49 -12.57 9.45 19.73
N TYR A 50 -12.95 8.82 18.63
CA TYR A 50 -12.59 7.43 18.34
C TYR A 50 -11.10 7.21 18.05
N PHE A 51 -10.30 8.27 17.86
CA PHE A 51 -8.86 8.19 17.71
C PHE A 51 -8.07 8.48 18.98
N THR A 52 -8.70 8.73 20.09
CA THR A 52 -8.05 9.08 21.37
C THR A 52 -6.99 8.04 21.78
N THR A 53 -7.29 6.76 21.63
CA THR A 53 -6.34 5.67 21.98
C THR A 53 -5.09 5.72 21.10
N GLN A 54 -5.25 5.86 19.79
CA GLN A 54 -4.15 5.93 18.82
C GLN A 54 -3.28 7.19 19.03
N TYR A 55 -3.94 8.30 19.32
CA TYR A 55 -3.26 9.54 19.64
C TYR A 55 -2.40 9.44 20.90
N ASN A 56 -2.94 8.83 21.96
CA ASN A 56 -2.21 8.59 23.21
C ASN A 56 -1.02 7.63 23.00
N GLN A 57 -1.19 6.58 22.19
CA GLN A 57 -0.09 5.68 21.82
C GLN A 57 1.01 6.39 21.04
N LEU A 58 0.63 7.29 20.12
CA LEU A 58 1.58 8.09 19.36
C LEU A 58 2.38 9.02 20.28
N ASN A 59 1.69 9.70 21.21
CA ASN A 59 2.33 10.54 22.22
C ASN A 59 3.27 9.75 23.13
N LYS A 60 2.86 8.56 23.57
CA LYS A 60 3.70 7.66 24.38
C LYS A 60 5.00 7.28 23.66
N LYS A 61 4.92 6.89 22.38
CA LYS A 61 6.10 6.59 21.56
C LYS A 61 7.04 7.79 21.41
N GLY A 62 6.50 8.99 21.24
CA GLY A 62 7.30 10.21 21.19
C GLY A 62 8.05 10.51 22.51
N ASN A 63 7.36 10.30 23.63
CA ASN A 63 7.98 10.46 24.96
C ASN A 63 9.03 9.37 25.27
N GLU A 64 8.82 8.14 24.77
CA GLU A 64 9.84 7.07 24.85
C GLU A 64 11.09 7.48 24.06
N LEU A 65 10.94 7.96 22.84
CA LEU A 65 12.05 8.45 22.03
C LEU A 65 12.76 9.65 22.69
N LEU A 66 12.01 10.59 23.27
CA LEU A 66 12.59 11.71 24.04
C LEU A 66 13.45 11.22 25.23
N ARG A 67 12.94 10.22 25.96
CA ARG A 67 13.68 9.63 27.08
C ARG A 67 14.96 8.94 26.62
N ASP A 68 14.90 8.21 25.49
CA ASP A 68 16.06 7.54 24.91
C ASP A 68 17.14 8.53 24.46
N ILE A 69 16.74 9.66 23.85
CA ILE A 69 17.65 10.75 23.47
C ILE A 69 18.32 11.37 24.72
N ARG A 70 17.54 11.68 25.75
CA ARG A 70 18.06 12.28 27.00
C ARG A 70 18.89 11.33 27.83
N GLY A 71 18.57 10.04 27.77
CA GLY A 71 19.31 8.96 28.43
C GLY A 71 20.64 8.60 27.78
N GLY A 72 21.04 9.29 26.69
CA GLY A 72 22.33 9.06 26.05
C GLY A 72 22.42 7.74 25.27
N LYS A 73 21.29 7.19 24.81
CA LYS A 73 21.29 6.02 23.92
C LYS A 73 22.18 6.27 22.72
N HIS A 74 22.89 5.24 22.23
CA HIS A 74 23.82 5.36 21.09
C HIS A 74 23.21 6.16 19.94
N ALA A 75 23.95 7.14 19.42
CA ALA A 75 23.49 8.06 18.38
C ALA A 75 22.96 7.36 17.13
N ASP A 76 23.53 6.21 16.75
CA ASP A 76 23.10 5.42 15.61
C ASP A 76 21.68 4.83 15.79
N ASN A 77 21.36 4.36 16.99
CA ASN A 77 20.02 3.83 17.28
C ASN A 77 18.96 4.94 17.24
N VAL A 78 19.29 6.09 17.85
CA VAL A 78 18.43 7.27 17.84
C VAL A 78 18.24 7.81 16.42
N ALA A 79 19.30 7.83 15.60
CA ALA A 79 19.24 8.25 14.20
C ALA A 79 18.31 7.37 13.34
N ASN A 80 18.14 6.10 13.71
CA ASN A 80 17.22 5.17 13.06
C ASN A 80 15.78 5.33 13.59
N ASP A 81 15.59 5.63 14.86
CA ASP A 81 14.27 5.73 15.51
C ASP A 81 13.53 7.04 15.14
N ILE A 82 14.26 8.16 14.97
CA ILE A 82 13.69 9.46 14.58
C ILE A 82 12.87 9.38 13.28
N PRO A 83 13.39 8.87 12.14
CA PRO A 83 12.61 8.80 10.91
C PRO A 83 11.44 7.83 11.00
N ILE A 84 11.53 6.81 11.85
CA ILE A 84 10.42 5.88 12.12
C ILE A 84 9.29 6.63 12.82
N TYR A 85 9.60 7.42 13.86
CA TYR A 85 8.60 8.20 14.58
C TYR A 85 7.98 9.30 13.69
N ILE A 86 8.79 10.02 12.90
CA ILE A 86 8.28 10.99 11.91
C ILE A 86 7.30 10.33 10.93
N ARG A 87 7.57 9.09 10.51
CA ARG A 87 6.68 8.33 9.64
C ARG A 87 5.36 7.98 10.34
N TYR A 88 5.40 7.61 11.61
CA TYR A 88 4.19 7.40 12.41
C TYR A 88 3.38 8.69 12.55
N LEU A 89 4.01 9.83 12.81
CA LEU A 89 3.35 11.12 12.87
C LEU A 89 2.64 11.45 11.55
N LYS A 90 3.34 11.33 10.40
CA LYS A 90 2.75 11.59 9.08
C LYS A 90 1.57 10.66 8.77
N ALA A 91 1.70 9.38 9.09
CA ALA A 91 0.66 8.40 8.83
C ALA A 91 -0.59 8.62 9.72
N SER A 92 -0.37 8.88 11.02
CA SER A 92 -1.47 9.13 11.95
C SER A 92 -2.21 10.43 11.66
N LEU A 93 -1.49 11.47 11.21
CA LEU A 93 -2.10 12.73 10.83
C LEU A 93 -3.10 12.54 9.68
N MET A 94 -2.73 11.76 8.65
CA MET A 94 -3.64 11.46 7.53
C MET A 94 -4.89 10.70 8.00
N ASP A 95 -4.75 9.82 9.03
CA ASP A 95 -5.90 9.13 9.64
C ASP A 95 -6.80 10.11 10.40
N PHE A 96 -6.20 10.95 11.22
CA PHE A 96 -6.92 11.91 12.05
C PHE A 96 -7.66 12.95 11.21
N GLU A 97 -7.08 13.39 10.09
CA GLU A 97 -7.72 14.28 9.11
C GLU A 97 -8.74 13.58 8.19
N GLY A 98 -8.93 12.27 8.33
CA GLY A 98 -9.83 11.50 7.46
C GLY A 98 -9.36 11.34 6.02
N LYS A 99 -8.12 11.72 5.68
CA LYS A 99 -7.54 11.66 4.32
C LYS A 99 -7.09 10.25 3.91
N THR A 100 -7.92 9.24 4.24
CA THR A 100 -7.58 7.82 3.99
C THR A 100 -8.27 7.24 2.78
N ASN A 101 -9.12 8.00 2.10
CA ASN A 101 -9.91 7.51 0.96
C ASN A 101 -9.03 6.96 -0.16
N ASN A 102 -7.92 7.63 -0.48
CA ASN A 102 -6.99 7.16 -1.51
C ASN A 102 -6.44 5.75 -1.20
N LEU A 103 -6.12 5.46 0.07
CA LEU A 103 -5.66 4.13 0.47
C LEU A 103 -6.78 3.09 0.37
N LYS A 104 -8.02 3.46 0.69
CA LYS A 104 -9.20 2.57 0.54
C LYS A 104 -9.44 2.23 -0.92
N TYR A 105 -9.43 3.23 -1.81
CA TYR A 105 -9.60 3.03 -3.26
C TYR A 105 -8.45 2.20 -3.84
N TYR A 106 -7.22 2.48 -3.46
CA TYR A 106 -6.06 1.67 -3.86
C TYR A 106 -6.21 0.20 -3.43
N LEU A 107 -6.59 -0.05 -2.18
CA LEU A 107 -6.79 -1.41 -1.69
C LEU A 107 -7.94 -2.12 -2.41
N LEU A 108 -9.04 -1.41 -2.67
CA LEU A 108 -10.19 -1.96 -3.41
C LEU A 108 -9.78 -2.33 -4.84
N SER A 109 -9.10 -1.42 -5.56
CA SER A 109 -8.56 -1.69 -6.89
C SER A 109 -7.59 -2.89 -6.86
N PHE A 110 -6.67 -2.93 -5.91
CA PHE A 110 -5.73 -4.03 -5.78
C PHE A 110 -6.40 -5.37 -5.45
N TYR A 111 -7.44 -5.40 -4.62
CA TYR A 111 -8.22 -6.63 -4.38
C TYR A 111 -8.89 -7.13 -5.65
N LEU A 112 -9.49 -6.23 -6.43
CA LEU A 112 -10.13 -6.58 -7.68
C LEU A 112 -9.11 -7.07 -8.71
N THR A 113 -7.96 -6.38 -8.83
CA THR A 113 -6.83 -6.82 -9.67
C THR A 113 -6.37 -8.22 -9.29
N ALA A 114 -6.14 -8.47 -8.00
CA ALA A 114 -5.68 -9.77 -7.52
C ALA A 114 -6.71 -10.87 -7.80
N ALA A 115 -8.00 -10.61 -7.58
CA ALA A 115 -9.07 -11.57 -7.84
C ALA A 115 -9.16 -11.92 -9.35
N LEU A 116 -9.17 -10.91 -10.21
CA LEU A 116 -9.21 -11.13 -11.67
C LEU A 116 -7.93 -11.80 -12.18
N PHE A 117 -6.77 -11.39 -11.67
CA PHE A 117 -5.49 -12.02 -12.00
C PHE A 117 -5.50 -13.51 -11.64
N MET A 118 -5.94 -13.87 -10.44
CA MET A 118 -6.03 -15.27 -9.99
C MET A 118 -7.03 -16.08 -10.83
N ALA A 119 -8.13 -15.46 -11.27
CA ALA A 119 -9.16 -16.12 -12.06
C ALA A 119 -8.72 -16.34 -13.53
N PHE A 120 -8.02 -15.37 -14.13
CA PHE A 120 -7.73 -15.37 -15.56
C PHE A 120 -6.34 -15.88 -15.95
N THR A 121 -5.40 -15.95 -15.01
CA THR A 121 -4.03 -16.39 -15.31
C THR A 121 -3.89 -17.88 -15.62
N PRO A 122 -4.61 -18.82 -14.92
CA PRO A 122 -4.41 -20.25 -15.11
C PRO A 122 -4.62 -20.75 -16.55
N GLN A 123 -5.49 -20.10 -17.30
CA GLN A 123 -5.85 -20.52 -18.67
C GLN A 123 -4.68 -20.43 -19.65
N PHE A 124 -3.76 -19.45 -19.44
CA PHE A 124 -2.61 -19.26 -20.34
C PHE A 124 -1.28 -19.67 -19.72
N TYR A 125 -1.14 -19.51 -18.39
CA TYR A 125 0.16 -19.67 -17.69
C TYR A 125 0.14 -20.82 -16.67
N GLY A 126 -0.97 -21.59 -16.60
CA GLY A 126 -1.13 -22.65 -15.61
C GLY A 126 -1.27 -22.13 -14.19
N TYR A 127 -1.42 -23.04 -13.23
CA TYR A 127 -1.68 -22.70 -11.83
C TYR A 127 -0.43 -22.27 -11.06
N ILE A 128 0.77 -22.55 -11.57
CA ILE A 128 2.03 -22.24 -10.87
C ILE A 128 2.21 -20.74 -10.72
N LEU A 129 1.94 -19.97 -11.78
CA LEU A 129 2.15 -18.53 -11.77
C LEU A 129 1.26 -17.82 -10.74
N PRO A 130 -0.07 -18.01 -10.70
CA PRO A 130 -0.90 -17.44 -9.64
C PRO A 130 -0.49 -17.88 -8.24
N LEU A 131 -0.06 -19.14 -8.03
CA LEU A 131 0.39 -19.62 -6.72
C LEU A 131 1.64 -18.88 -6.22
N ILE A 132 2.62 -18.61 -7.09
CA ILE A 132 3.80 -17.82 -6.73
C ILE A 132 3.40 -16.40 -6.31
N PHE A 133 2.42 -15.80 -7.00
CA PHE A 133 1.96 -14.44 -6.72
C PHE A 133 1.04 -14.33 -5.50
N LEU A 134 0.56 -15.42 -4.91
CA LEU A 134 -0.17 -15.38 -3.63
C LEU A 134 0.65 -14.71 -2.52
N VAL A 135 1.96 -14.95 -2.49
CA VAL A 135 2.83 -14.38 -1.46
C VAL A 135 2.90 -12.84 -1.56
N PRO A 136 3.28 -12.25 -2.71
CA PRO A 136 3.29 -10.78 -2.84
C PRO A 136 1.90 -10.16 -2.72
N ILE A 137 0.83 -10.83 -3.16
CA ILE A 137 -0.55 -10.35 -2.96
C ILE A 137 -0.87 -10.27 -1.46
N PHE A 138 -0.65 -11.34 -0.70
CA PHE A 138 -0.94 -11.35 0.73
C PHE A 138 -0.09 -10.34 1.51
N LEU A 139 1.22 -10.32 1.25
CA LEU A 139 2.12 -9.37 1.90
C LEU A 139 1.83 -7.93 1.48
N GLY A 140 1.45 -7.70 0.23
CA GLY A 140 1.04 -6.42 -0.30
C GLY A 140 -0.19 -5.88 0.43
N VAL A 141 -1.27 -6.67 0.48
CA VAL A 141 -2.51 -6.30 1.20
C VAL A 141 -2.23 -5.99 2.67
N ARG A 142 -1.53 -6.92 3.37
CA ARG A 142 -1.24 -6.76 4.80
C ARG A 142 -0.34 -5.55 5.05
N GLY A 143 0.67 -5.35 4.20
CA GLY A 143 1.61 -4.26 4.33
C GLY A 143 0.98 -2.90 4.01
N CYS A 144 0.16 -2.80 2.96
CA CYS A 144 -0.57 -1.58 2.62
C CYS A 144 -1.54 -1.18 3.73
N LYS A 145 -2.28 -2.13 4.33
CA LYS A 145 -3.12 -1.88 5.51
C LYS A 145 -2.32 -1.33 6.70
N LYS A 146 -1.08 -1.79 6.87
CA LYS A 146 -0.15 -1.30 7.90
C LYS A 146 0.66 -0.08 7.45
N ARG A 147 0.37 0.48 6.26
CA ARG A 147 1.10 1.61 5.66
C ARG A 147 2.59 1.39 5.54
N SER A 148 2.99 0.15 5.27
CA SER A 148 4.37 -0.23 5.03
C SER A 148 4.76 0.02 3.59
N ILE A 149 5.89 0.71 3.37
CA ILE A 149 6.47 0.90 2.03
C ILE A 149 6.77 -0.46 1.37
N ASN A 150 7.28 -1.42 2.14
CA ASN A 150 7.56 -2.76 1.61
C ASN A 150 6.28 -3.47 1.14
N GLY A 151 5.16 -3.29 1.87
CA GLY A 151 3.87 -3.81 1.45
C GLY A 151 3.39 -3.18 0.15
N PHE A 152 3.59 -1.88 -0.02
CA PHE A 152 3.29 -1.19 -1.26
C PHE A 152 4.12 -1.75 -2.44
N TYR A 153 5.44 -1.93 -2.27
CA TYR A 153 6.28 -2.55 -3.31
C TYR A 153 5.85 -3.97 -3.66
N MET A 154 5.44 -4.77 -2.66
CA MET A 154 4.91 -6.11 -2.90
C MET A 154 3.62 -6.08 -3.72
N SER A 155 2.70 -5.15 -3.43
CA SER A 155 1.48 -5.01 -4.24
C SER A 155 1.79 -4.52 -5.65
N MET A 156 2.72 -3.57 -5.81
CA MET A 156 3.14 -3.07 -7.13
C MET A 156 3.80 -4.14 -8.00
N SER A 157 4.46 -5.15 -7.42
CA SER A 157 5.08 -6.23 -8.19
C SER A 157 4.08 -7.14 -8.91
N VAL A 158 2.83 -7.17 -8.46
CA VAL A 158 1.75 -7.96 -9.09
C VAL A 158 1.21 -7.28 -10.36
N ILE A 159 1.22 -5.95 -10.41
CA ILE A 159 0.60 -5.16 -11.47
C ILE A 159 1.15 -5.49 -12.87
N PRO A 160 2.47 -5.52 -13.13
CA PRO A 160 3.00 -5.84 -14.45
C PRO A 160 2.52 -7.18 -15.00
N VAL A 161 2.44 -8.19 -14.12
CA VAL A 161 2.00 -9.54 -14.52
C VAL A 161 0.50 -9.59 -14.73
N ALA A 162 -0.28 -8.85 -13.94
CA ALA A 162 -1.71 -8.69 -14.16
C ALA A 162 -2.00 -7.99 -15.50
N ILE A 163 -1.25 -6.95 -15.85
CA ILE A 163 -1.35 -6.28 -17.17
C ILE A 163 -0.99 -7.23 -18.31
N MET A 164 0.05 -8.06 -18.16
CA MET A 164 0.42 -9.07 -19.14
C MET A 164 -0.71 -10.10 -19.35
N THR A 165 -1.33 -10.58 -18.26
CA THR A 165 -2.50 -11.48 -18.32
C THR A 165 -3.68 -10.80 -19.02
N ALA A 166 -3.98 -9.54 -18.68
CA ALA A 166 -5.03 -8.75 -19.30
C ALA A 166 -4.82 -8.59 -20.82
N ALA A 167 -3.60 -8.22 -21.22
CA ALA A 167 -3.23 -8.06 -22.63
C ALA A 167 -3.38 -9.38 -23.41
N THR A 168 -3.03 -10.51 -22.80
CA THR A 168 -3.20 -11.84 -23.41
C THR A 168 -4.67 -12.15 -23.66
N TRP A 169 -5.55 -11.91 -22.69
CA TRP A 169 -6.98 -12.12 -22.84
C TRP A 169 -7.61 -11.17 -23.88
N ILE A 170 -7.22 -9.91 -23.91
CA ILE A 170 -7.70 -8.93 -24.90
C ILE A 170 -7.27 -9.36 -26.30
N ARG A 171 -5.99 -9.71 -26.48
CA ARG A 171 -5.48 -10.21 -27.75
C ARG A 171 -6.22 -11.46 -28.22
N TYR A 172 -6.39 -12.44 -27.32
CA TYR A 172 -7.13 -13.65 -27.62
C TYR A 172 -8.58 -13.38 -28.02
N GLY A 173 -9.26 -12.49 -27.29
CA GLY A 173 -10.64 -12.10 -27.60
C GLY A 173 -10.77 -11.40 -28.98
N ILE A 174 -9.83 -10.48 -29.30
CA ILE A 174 -9.83 -9.82 -30.63
C ILE A 174 -9.63 -10.86 -31.75
N GLN A 175 -8.69 -11.79 -31.57
CA GLN A 175 -8.45 -12.85 -32.56
C GLN A 175 -9.67 -13.77 -32.72
N ALA A 176 -10.27 -14.16 -31.59
CA ALA A 176 -11.48 -15.01 -31.62
C ALA A 176 -12.67 -14.31 -32.27
N MET A 177 -12.80 -12.99 -32.17
CA MET A 177 -13.85 -12.25 -32.89
C MET A 177 -13.68 -12.28 -34.41
N GLY A 178 -12.44 -12.45 -34.90
CA GLY A 178 -12.15 -12.57 -36.35
C GLY A 178 -12.50 -13.94 -36.94
N ASP A 179 -12.47 -15.01 -36.12
CA ASP A 179 -12.78 -16.39 -36.56
C ASP A 179 -13.39 -17.18 -35.38
N PHE A 180 -14.61 -16.76 -34.99
CA PHE A 180 -15.25 -17.21 -33.75
C PHE A 180 -15.47 -18.71 -33.70
N ASP A 181 -15.91 -19.30 -34.81
CA ASP A 181 -16.25 -20.72 -34.89
C ASP A 181 -15.01 -21.60 -34.67
N THR A 182 -13.89 -21.26 -35.25
CA THR A 182 -12.63 -21.99 -35.07
C THR A 182 -12.15 -21.95 -33.62
N TYR A 183 -12.23 -20.79 -32.96
CA TYR A 183 -11.85 -20.65 -31.55
C TYR A 183 -12.81 -21.39 -30.61
N VAL A 184 -14.13 -21.33 -30.84
CA VAL A 184 -15.13 -22.09 -30.09
C VAL A 184 -14.88 -23.57 -30.23
N LYS A 185 -14.65 -24.07 -31.47
CA LYS A 185 -14.37 -25.49 -31.74
C LYS A 185 -13.11 -25.95 -31.01
N ALA A 186 -12.04 -25.19 -31.03
CA ALA A 186 -10.79 -25.53 -30.32
C ALA A 186 -11.01 -25.69 -28.80
N ILE A 187 -11.87 -24.85 -28.19
CA ILE A 187 -12.22 -24.96 -26.77
C ILE A 187 -13.15 -26.17 -26.52
N VAL A 188 -14.11 -26.44 -27.41
CA VAL A 188 -14.99 -27.63 -27.34
C VAL A 188 -14.15 -28.90 -27.42
N ASP A 189 -13.19 -28.97 -28.31
CA ASP A 189 -12.27 -30.13 -28.46
C ASP A 189 -11.42 -30.36 -27.18
N SER A 190 -11.25 -29.34 -26.34
CA SER A 190 -10.61 -29.46 -25.02
C SER A 190 -11.53 -30.01 -23.92
N GLY A 191 -12.82 -30.29 -24.24
CA GLY A 191 -13.77 -30.93 -23.34
C GLY A 191 -14.85 -30.05 -22.73
N LEU A 192 -14.93 -28.76 -23.15
CA LEU A 192 -16.02 -27.88 -22.73
C LEU A 192 -17.24 -27.96 -23.67
N SER A 193 -18.44 -27.67 -23.14
CA SER A 193 -19.63 -27.55 -23.98
C SER A 193 -19.55 -26.29 -24.87
N GLN A 194 -20.22 -26.31 -26.03
CA GLN A 194 -20.22 -25.17 -26.95
C GLN A 194 -20.67 -23.87 -26.27
N SER A 195 -21.80 -23.92 -25.54
CA SER A 195 -22.29 -22.73 -24.79
C SER A 195 -21.31 -22.18 -23.75
N MET A 196 -20.55 -23.06 -23.09
CA MET A 196 -19.50 -22.62 -22.16
C MET A 196 -18.31 -22.03 -22.89
N SER A 197 -17.91 -22.59 -24.03
CA SER A 197 -16.81 -22.14 -24.85
C SER A 197 -17.03 -20.70 -25.37
N GLU A 198 -18.25 -20.46 -25.90
CA GLU A 198 -18.68 -19.13 -26.34
C GLU A 198 -18.64 -18.11 -25.19
N LYS A 199 -19.21 -18.46 -24.03
CA LYS A 199 -19.20 -17.60 -22.85
C LYS A 199 -17.78 -17.31 -22.34
N LEU A 200 -16.89 -18.29 -22.38
CA LEU A 200 -15.51 -18.15 -21.93
C LEU A 200 -14.75 -17.11 -22.74
N ILE A 201 -14.94 -17.07 -24.07
CA ILE A 201 -14.33 -16.07 -24.94
C ILE A 201 -14.80 -14.67 -24.56
N TYR A 202 -16.13 -14.46 -24.43
CA TYR A 202 -16.68 -13.15 -24.07
C TYR A 202 -16.29 -12.72 -22.65
N VAL A 203 -16.42 -13.60 -21.68
CA VAL A 203 -16.06 -13.32 -20.28
C VAL A 203 -14.56 -13.06 -20.14
N GLY A 204 -13.73 -13.80 -20.87
CA GLY A 204 -12.30 -13.61 -20.88
C GLY A 204 -11.90 -12.27 -21.50
N PHE A 205 -12.53 -11.88 -22.61
CA PHE A 205 -12.28 -10.59 -23.27
C PHE A 205 -12.68 -9.41 -22.37
N VAL A 206 -13.92 -9.42 -21.88
CA VAL A 206 -14.41 -8.36 -20.97
C VAL A 206 -13.62 -8.32 -19.67
N GLY A 207 -13.34 -9.52 -19.11
CA GLY A 207 -12.52 -9.64 -17.90
C GLY A 207 -11.08 -9.15 -18.09
N GLY A 208 -10.49 -9.38 -19.26
CA GLY A 208 -9.19 -8.82 -19.64
C GLY A 208 -9.19 -7.31 -19.67
N ILE A 209 -10.23 -6.69 -20.26
CA ILE A 209 -10.39 -5.23 -20.26
C ILE A 209 -10.55 -4.71 -18.83
N LEU A 210 -11.41 -5.33 -18.01
CA LEU A 210 -11.59 -4.95 -16.62
C LEU A 210 -10.29 -5.06 -15.83
N LEU A 211 -9.54 -6.15 -15.99
CA LEU A 211 -8.26 -6.35 -15.34
C LEU A 211 -7.25 -5.25 -15.73
N LEU A 212 -7.22 -4.85 -16.99
CA LEU A 212 -6.33 -3.77 -17.46
C LEU A 212 -6.70 -2.41 -16.83
N VAL A 213 -8.00 -2.14 -16.67
CA VAL A 213 -8.48 -0.86 -16.10
C VAL A 213 -8.21 -0.75 -14.60
N VAL A 214 -8.30 -1.87 -13.87
CA VAL A 214 -8.15 -1.85 -12.41
C VAL A 214 -6.72 -2.09 -11.93
N ALA A 215 -5.85 -2.63 -12.78
CA ALA A 215 -4.44 -2.84 -12.48
C ALA A 215 -3.62 -1.55 -12.62
#